data_c72f1378285f5921cbdda82874b44a08
#
_entry.id   c72f1378285f5921cbdda82874b44a08
#
_cell.length_a   1.000
_cell.length_b   1.000
_cell.length_c   1.000
_cell.angle_alpha   90.00
_cell.angle_beta   90.00
_cell.angle_gamma   90.00
#
_symmetry.space_group_name_H-M   'P 1'
#
loop_
_entity.id
_entity.type
_entity.pdbx_description
1 polymer ?
#
loop_
_entity_poly.entity_id
_entity_poly.type
_entity_poly.pdbx_seq_one_letter_code
_entity_poly.pdbx_strand_id
1 'polypeptide(L)'
;MKTSIYLLLLLLFSLQLSAADRFVNFDSGDVLLNDGGGVSICLDARDLKGVAIAARNLAADIRKVCGAEAVVGTDERAGILIGTLGHSAAIDRLVKRRLLDGGLLRGRREKYIITLVGRQLVIAGSDRRGTIYGIYELSRQMGVSPWYDWADVPVARHDR
;
A
#
# COMPACT_ATOMS: atom_id res chain seq x y z
N MET A 1 -31.57 -2.94 38.71
CA MET A 1 -31.79 -2.26 37.43
C MET A 1 -30.61 -1.40 36.96
N LYS A 2 -29.96 -0.62 37.82
CA LYS A 2 -28.81 0.24 37.42
C LYS A 2 -27.57 -0.56 36.93
N THR A 3 -27.25 -1.68 37.55
CA THR A 3 -26.12 -2.55 37.17
C THR A 3 -26.26 -3.19 35.79
N SER A 4 -27.51 -3.53 35.39
CA SER A 4 -27.75 -4.11 34.03
C SER A 4 -27.55 -3.09 32.91
N ILE A 5 -27.83 -1.81 33.17
CA ILE A 5 -27.64 -0.72 32.18
C ILE A 5 -26.15 -0.47 31.95
N TYR A 6 -25.30 -0.53 32.98
CA TYR A 6 -23.85 -0.38 32.84
C TYR A 6 -23.21 -1.55 32.09
N LEU A 7 -23.69 -2.77 32.31
CA LEU A 7 -23.24 -3.95 31.58
C LEU A 7 -23.59 -3.86 30.08
N LEU A 8 -24.80 -3.37 29.77
CA LEU A 8 -25.22 -3.16 28.37
C LEU A 8 -24.44 -2.05 27.68
N LEU A 9 -24.12 -0.96 28.38
CA LEU A 9 -23.28 0.13 27.88
C LEU A 9 -21.81 -0.32 27.64
N LEU A 10 -21.28 -1.15 28.53
CA LEU A 10 -19.95 -1.75 28.35
C LEU A 10 -19.91 -2.71 27.16
N LEU A 11 -20.96 -3.49 26.93
CA LEU A 11 -21.07 -4.38 25.76
C LEU A 11 -21.20 -3.59 24.45
N LEU A 12 -21.89 -2.45 24.45
CA LEU A 12 -22.02 -1.57 23.27
C LEU A 12 -20.69 -0.84 22.96
N PHE A 13 -19.87 -0.55 23.97
CA PHE A 13 -18.59 0.09 23.77
C PHE A 13 -17.51 -0.86 23.21
N SER A 14 -17.66 -2.17 23.42
CA SER A 14 -16.71 -3.18 22.89
C SER A 14 -16.95 -3.54 21.43
N LEU A 15 -17.99 -3.05 20.79
CA LEU A 15 -18.33 -3.29 19.37
C LEU A 15 -17.75 -2.25 18.41
N GLN A 16 -16.93 -1.32 18.89
CA GLN A 16 -16.10 -0.48 18.02
C GLN A 16 -14.86 -1.26 17.55
N LEU A 17 -15.11 -2.39 16.90
CA LEU A 17 -14.07 -3.03 16.10
C LEU A 17 -13.81 -2.10 14.92
N SER A 18 -12.76 -1.31 15.03
CA SER A 18 -12.29 -0.47 13.92
C SER A 18 -11.98 -1.41 12.76
N ALA A 19 -12.90 -1.53 11.81
CA ALA A 19 -12.57 -2.08 10.51
C ALA A 19 -11.44 -1.18 9.99
N ALA A 20 -10.24 -1.74 9.84
CA ALA A 20 -9.14 -1.02 9.22
C ALA A 20 -9.66 -0.52 7.88
N ASP A 21 -9.59 0.80 7.64
CA ASP A 21 -10.09 1.41 6.41
C ASP A 21 -9.48 0.68 5.21
N ARG A 22 -10.30 -0.10 4.51
CA ARG A 22 -9.90 -0.76 3.29
C ARG A 22 -9.89 0.27 2.16
N PHE A 23 -8.73 0.49 1.56
CA PHE A 23 -8.58 1.35 0.39
C PHE A 23 -8.44 0.55 -0.92
N VAL A 24 -8.25 -0.78 -0.83
CA VAL A 24 -8.29 -1.69 -1.99
C VAL A 24 -9.66 -2.33 -2.08
N ASN A 25 -10.27 -2.23 -3.25
CA ASN A 25 -11.55 -2.85 -3.57
C ASN A 25 -11.43 -3.59 -4.90
N PHE A 26 -12.03 -4.77 -5.00
CA PHE A 26 -12.00 -5.61 -6.20
C PHE A 26 -13.26 -5.44 -7.08
N ASP A 27 -14.31 -4.82 -6.56
CA ASP A 27 -15.59 -4.65 -7.28
C ASP A 27 -15.72 -3.27 -7.91
N SER A 28 -15.23 -2.24 -7.25
CA SER A 28 -15.35 -0.85 -7.69
C SER A 28 -14.23 0.00 -7.07
N GLY A 29 -13.83 1.07 -7.72
CA GLY A 29 -12.80 1.99 -7.20
C GLY A 29 -12.59 3.19 -8.11
N ASP A 30 -11.92 4.22 -7.58
CA ASP A 30 -11.62 5.45 -8.32
C ASP A 30 -10.53 5.23 -9.38
N VAL A 31 -9.64 4.26 -9.15
CA VAL A 31 -8.54 3.91 -10.04
C VAL A 31 -8.44 2.40 -10.19
N LEU A 32 -8.48 1.93 -11.43
CA LEU A 32 -8.23 0.55 -11.78
C LEU A 32 -6.72 0.34 -11.95
N LEU A 33 -6.13 -0.51 -11.11
CA LEU A 33 -4.71 -0.83 -11.18
C LEU A 33 -4.40 -1.90 -12.24
N ASN A 34 -5.34 -2.81 -12.47
CA ASN A 34 -5.25 -3.83 -13.50
C ASN A 34 -6.46 -3.69 -14.45
N ASP A 35 -6.20 -3.28 -15.67
CA ASP A 35 -7.19 -3.14 -16.75
C ASP A 35 -7.15 -4.32 -17.75
N GLY A 36 -6.49 -5.42 -17.36
CA GLY A 36 -6.26 -6.57 -18.22
C GLY A 36 -4.92 -6.52 -18.97
N GLY A 37 -4.21 -5.41 -18.94
CA GLY A 37 -2.87 -5.22 -19.54
C GLY A 37 -1.71 -5.51 -18.58
N GLY A 38 -2.01 -5.84 -17.34
CA GLY A 38 -1.02 -6.01 -16.29
C GLY A 38 -0.83 -4.76 -15.41
N VAL A 39 -0.02 -4.89 -14.38
CA VAL A 39 0.27 -3.82 -13.43
C VAL A 39 1.71 -3.35 -13.58
N SER A 40 1.90 -2.07 -13.83
CA SER A 40 3.23 -1.46 -13.87
C SER A 40 3.56 -0.78 -12.54
N ILE A 41 4.77 -1.02 -12.05
CA ILE A 41 5.30 -0.46 -10.81
C ILE A 41 6.55 0.33 -11.14
N CYS A 42 6.58 1.62 -10.82
CA CYS A 42 7.76 2.46 -10.95
C CYS A 42 8.53 2.49 -9.64
N LEU A 43 9.82 2.24 -9.72
CA LEU A 43 10.80 2.46 -8.66
C LEU A 43 12.04 3.13 -9.23
N ASP A 44 12.52 4.21 -8.61
CA ASP A 44 13.78 4.86 -8.99
C ASP A 44 14.94 3.86 -8.81
N ALA A 45 15.80 3.72 -9.83
CA ALA A 45 16.96 2.83 -9.79
C ALA A 45 17.95 3.18 -8.67
N ARG A 46 17.90 4.41 -8.16
CA ARG A 46 18.73 4.90 -7.06
C ARG A 46 18.10 4.70 -5.68
N ASP A 47 16.87 4.21 -5.61
CA ASP A 47 16.22 3.91 -4.34
C ASP A 47 16.91 2.73 -3.62
N LEU A 48 16.62 2.58 -2.37
CA LEU A 48 17.32 1.67 -1.47
C LEU A 48 17.07 0.20 -1.83
N LYS A 49 18.09 -0.65 -1.80
CA LYS A 49 18.01 -2.07 -2.20
C LYS A 49 16.86 -2.83 -1.53
N GLY A 50 16.61 -2.56 -0.24
CA GLY A 50 15.50 -3.20 0.49
C GLY A 50 14.13 -2.84 -0.09
N VAL A 51 13.95 -1.60 -0.57
CA VAL A 51 12.72 -1.16 -1.24
C VAL A 51 12.54 -1.90 -2.57
N ALA A 52 13.63 -2.07 -3.33
CA ALA A 52 13.57 -2.82 -4.57
C ALA A 52 13.19 -4.30 -4.38
N ILE A 53 13.60 -4.91 -3.27
CA ILE A 53 13.18 -6.28 -2.91
C ILE A 53 11.67 -6.28 -2.59
N ALA A 54 11.21 -5.36 -1.75
CA ALA A 54 9.80 -5.27 -1.39
C ALA A 54 8.90 -4.97 -2.60
N ALA A 55 9.35 -4.13 -3.54
CA ALA A 55 8.60 -3.86 -4.78
C ALA A 55 8.44 -5.12 -5.65
N ARG A 56 9.48 -5.97 -5.74
CA ARG A 56 9.38 -7.27 -6.43
C ARG A 56 8.44 -8.24 -5.71
N ASN A 57 8.45 -8.23 -4.38
CA ASN A 57 7.50 -9.03 -3.59
C ASN A 57 6.05 -8.57 -3.87
N LEU A 58 5.81 -7.25 -3.90
CA LEU A 58 4.50 -6.71 -4.29
C LEU A 58 4.07 -7.19 -5.69
N ALA A 59 4.98 -7.18 -6.67
CA ALA A 59 4.68 -7.69 -8.00
C ALA A 59 4.28 -9.18 -7.97
N ALA A 60 4.96 -9.98 -7.15
CA ALA A 60 4.60 -11.38 -6.95
C ALA A 60 3.26 -11.53 -6.24
N ASP A 61 2.95 -10.69 -5.26
CA ASP A 61 1.68 -10.68 -4.54
C ASP A 61 0.50 -10.31 -5.45
N ILE A 62 0.66 -9.30 -6.30
CA ILE A 62 -0.33 -8.94 -7.33
C ILE A 62 -0.64 -10.14 -8.23
N ARG A 63 0.39 -10.86 -8.67
CA ARG A 63 0.20 -12.07 -9.48
C ARG A 63 -0.55 -13.18 -8.73
N LYS A 64 -0.26 -13.37 -7.44
CA LYS A 64 -0.98 -14.36 -6.60
C LYS A 64 -2.46 -14.00 -6.45
N VAL A 65 -2.76 -12.71 -6.26
CA VAL A 65 -4.12 -12.21 -5.96
C VAL A 65 -4.99 -12.19 -7.21
N CYS A 66 -4.55 -11.59 -8.31
CA CYS A 66 -5.39 -11.39 -9.49
C CYS A 66 -4.86 -12.05 -10.78
N GLY A 67 -3.79 -12.85 -10.70
CA GLY A 67 -3.20 -13.49 -11.88
C GLY A 67 -2.56 -12.54 -12.89
N ALA A 68 -2.58 -11.22 -12.63
CA ALA A 68 -2.05 -10.23 -13.54
C ALA A 68 -0.52 -10.22 -13.55
N GLU A 69 0.07 -10.05 -14.73
CA GLU A 69 1.50 -9.72 -14.82
C GLU A 69 1.77 -8.39 -14.12
N ALA A 70 2.78 -8.36 -13.25
CA ALA A 70 3.23 -7.14 -12.60
C ALA A 70 4.72 -6.94 -12.83
N VAL A 71 5.08 -5.77 -13.36
CA VAL A 71 6.45 -5.46 -13.76
C VAL A 71 6.98 -4.26 -12.98
N VAL A 72 8.16 -4.42 -12.37
CA VAL A 72 8.87 -3.34 -11.70
C VAL A 72 9.87 -2.73 -12.68
N GLY A 73 9.74 -1.45 -12.95
CA GLY A 73 10.59 -0.69 -13.85
C GLY A 73 10.83 0.73 -13.38
N THR A 74 11.28 1.59 -14.28
CA THR A 74 11.58 3.01 -13.98
C THR A 74 10.67 3.98 -14.71
N ASP A 75 9.64 3.50 -15.41
CA ASP A 75 8.68 4.38 -16.09
C ASP A 75 7.77 5.07 -15.08
N GLU A 76 7.90 6.38 -14.98
CA GLU A 76 7.10 7.20 -14.04
C GLU A 76 5.61 7.28 -14.40
N ARG A 77 5.20 6.78 -15.57
CA ARG A 77 3.78 6.68 -15.97
C ARG A 77 3.13 5.40 -15.48
N ALA A 78 3.86 4.55 -14.76
CA ALA A 78 3.36 3.33 -14.17
C ALA A 78 2.11 3.57 -13.30
N GLY A 79 1.24 2.59 -13.20
CA GLY A 79 0.03 2.67 -12.36
C GLY A 79 0.35 2.81 -10.87
N ILE A 80 1.47 2.24 -10.43
CA ILE A 80 1.96 2.36 -9.04
C ILE A 80 3.33 3.04 -9.04
N LEU A 81 3.49 4.11 -8.28
CA LEU A 81 4.78 4.77 -8.03
C LEU A 81 5.22 4.51 -6.59
N ILE A 82 6.38 3.92 -6.42
CA ILE A 82 6.98 3.65 -5.11
C ILE A 82 8.28 4.46 -4.97
N GLY A 83 8.50 5.01 -3.78
CA GLY A 83 9.79 5.63 -3.51
C GLY A 83 9.97 6.15 -2.10
N THR A 84 11.25 6.34 -1.76
CA THR A 84 11.68 6.90 -0.49
C THR A 84 11.99 8.38 -0.67
N LEU A 85 11.49 9.22 0.21
CA LEU A 85 11.78 10.66 0.22
C LEU A 85 13.30 10.89 0.28
N GLY A 86 13.82 11.72 -0.63
CA GLY A 86 15.25 11.98 -0.78
C GLY A 86 16.05 10.91 -1.53
N HIS A 87 15.42 9.78 -1.90
CA HIS A 87 16.03 8.73 -2.72
C HIS A 87 15.32 8.51 -4.05
N SER A 88 14.07 8.92 -4.16
CA SER A 88 13.27 8.86 -5.39
C SER A 88 13.03 10.26 -5.95
N ALA A 89 13.58 10.53 -7.13
CA ALA A 89 13.39 11.82 -7.81
C ALA A 89 11.92 12.10 -8.13
N ALA A 90 11.15 11.06 -8.42
CA ALA A 90 9.71 11.18 -8.68
C ALA A 90 8.97 11.62 -7.41
N ILE A 91 9.21 10.98 -6.27
CA ILE A 91 8.60 11.36 -4.98
C ILE A 91 9.00 12.78 -4.60
N ASP A 92 10.27 13.14 -4.72
CA ASP A 92 10.75 14.49 -4.40
C ASP A 92 10.09 15.57 -5.27
N ARG A 93 9.82 15.26 -6.56
CA ARG A 93 9.06 16.15 -7.45
C ARG A 93 7.60 16.31 -7.02
N LEU A 94 6.93 15.23 -6.61
CA LEU A 94 5.56 15.30 -6.10
C LEU A 94 5.48 16.19 -4.87
N VAL A 95 6.41 16.04 -3.94
CA VAL A 95 6.51 16.89 -2.74
C VAL A 95 6.79 18.36 -3.12
N LYS A 96 7.73 18.61 -4.04
CA LYS A 96 8.04 19.97 -4.51
C LYS A 96 6.85 20.63 -5.17
N ARG A 97 6.03 19.88 -5.91
CA ARG A 97 4.80 20.35 -6.56
C ARG A 97 3.60 20.44 -5.62
N ARG A 98 3.75 20.09 -4.35
CA ARG A 98 2.67 20.03 -3.35
C ARG A 98 1.53 19.06 -3.71
N LEU A 99 1.82 18.06 -4.52
CA LEU A 99 0.92 16.97 -4.85
C LEU A 99 0.99 15.83 -3.81
N LEU A 100 2.05 15.83 -2.99
CA LEU A 100 2.24 14.95 -1.85
C LEU A 100 2.70 15.79 -0.66
N ASP A 101 2.09 15.58 0.51
CA ASP A 101 2.48 16.30 1.73
C ASP A 101 3.78 15.74 2.31
N GLY A 102 4.90 16.33 1.93
CA GLY A 102 6.21 15.97 2.45
C GLY A 102 6.40 16.26 3.96
N GLY A 103 5.54 17.08 4.58
CA GLY A 103 5.58 17.36 6.02
C GLY A 103 5.22 16.13 6.86
N LEU A 104 4.39 15.24 6.32
CA LEU A 104 4.03 13.98 6.97
C LEU A 104 5.18 12.95 6.98
N LEU A 105 6.17 13.11 6.10
CA LEU A 105 7.31 12.19 5.95
C LEU A 105 8.62 12.78 6.48
N ARG A 106 8.85 14.09 6.25
CA ARG A 106 10.14 14.72 6.54
C ARG A 106 10.47 14.70 8.03
N GLY A 107 11.65 14.18 8.38
CA GLY A 107 12.08 14.04 9.77
C GLY A 107 11.34 13.00 10.59
N ARG A 108 10.47 12.23 9.97
CA ARG A 108 9.76 11.11 10.62
C ARG A 108 10.51 9.80 10.36
N ARG A 109 10.33 8.85 11.28
CA ARG A 109 10.88 7.49 11.13
C ARG A 109 9.75 6.52 10.82
N GLU A 110 10.00 5.63 9.86
CA GLU A 110 9.11 4.51 9.54
C GLU A 110 7.68 4.93 9.15
N LYS A 111 7.53 6.17 8.65
CA LYS A 111 6.25 6.67 8.15
C LYS A 111 6.12 6.44 6.66
N TYR A 112 4.89 6.20 6.23
CA TYR A 112 4.54 6.13 4.82
C TYR A 112 3.21 6.83 4.54
N ILE A 113 3.01 7.15 3.29
CA ILE A 113 1.76 7.65 2.71
C ILE A 113 1.41 6.73 1.55
N ILE A 114 0.17 6.29 1.49
CA ILE A 114 -0.44 5.66 0.32
C ILE A 114 -1.55 6.59 -0.12
N THR A 115 -1.50 7.07 -1.35
CA THR A 115 -2.48 8.03 -1.87
C THR A 115 -2.56 7.98 -3.39
N LEU A 116 -3.62 8.53 -3.95
CA LEU A 116 -3.73 8.74 -5.39
C LEU A 116 -3.23 10.14 -5.77
N VAL A 117 -2.41 10.19 -6.80
CA VAL A 117 -2.04 11.44 -7.47
C VAL A 117 -2.49 11.32 -8.93
N GLY A 118 -3.59 11.98 -9.26
CA GLY A 118 -4.30 11.73 -10.51
C GLY A 118 -4.82 10.29 -10.57
N ARG A 119 -4.33 9.51 -11.54
CA ARG A 119 -4.67 8.08 -11.69
C ARG A 119 -3.56 7.13 -11.21
N GLN A 120 -2.54 7.64 -10.58
CA GLN A 120 -1.39 6.88 -10.11
C GLN A 120 -1.50 6.62 -8.62
N LEU A 121 -1.37 5.36 -8.19
CA LEU A 121 -1.21 5.01 -6.79
C LEU A 121 0.23 5.31 -6.36
N VAL A 122 0.40 6.17 -5.36
CA VAL A 122 1.70 6.57 -4.85
C VAL A 122 1.93 5.97 -3.47
N ILE A 123 3.05 5.26 -3.30
CA ILE A 123 3.54 4.76 -2.02
C ILE A 123 4.86 5.50 -1.72
N ALA A 124 4.83 6.41 -0.78
CA ALA A 124 5.98 7.20 -0.39
C ALA A 124 6.36 6.97 1.07
N GLY A 125 7.63 6.65 1.33
CA GLY A 125 8.13 6.47 2.68
C GLY A 125 9.08 7.58 3.12
N SER A 126 9.12 7.83 4.43
CA SER A 126 10.07 8.76 5.06
C SER A 126 11.50 8.24 5.05
N ASP A 127 11.65 6.92 5.06
CA ASP A 127 12.91 6.19 5.06
C ASP A 127 12.69 4.80 4.44
N ARG A 128 13.75 3.99 4.39
CA ARG A 128 13.70 2.63 3.85
C ARG A 128 12.59 1.78 4.46
N ARG A 129 12.46 1.80 5.80
CA ARG A 129 11.48 0.97 6.51
C ARG A 129 10.07 1.46 6.28
N GLY A 130 9.85 2.78 6.32
CA GLY A 130 8.56 3.37 6.00
C GLY A 130 8.08 2.99 4.61
N THR A 131 8.95 3.07 3.59
CA THR A 131 8.60 2.68 2.22
C THR A 131 8.24 1.20 2.14
N ILE A 132 9.04 0.32 2.77
CA ILE A 132 8.77 -1.12 2.84
C ILE A 132 7.43 -1.40 3.52
N TYR A 133 7.13 -0.72 4.63
CA TYR A 133 5.85 -0.89 5.33
C TYR A 133 4.66 -0.46 4.47
N GLY A 134 4.77 0.65 3.72
CA GLY A 134 3.73 1.07 2.78
C GLY A 134 3.50 0.04 1.67
N ILE A 135 4.55 -0.59 1.16
CA ILE A 135 4.46 -1.66 0.16
C ILE A 135 3.70 -2.87 0.73
N TYR A 136 4.10 -3.36 1.90
CA TYR A 136 3.45 -4.51 2.52
C TYR A 136 2.04 -4.18 3.04
N GLU A 137 1.75 -2.92 3.35
CA GLU A 137 0.38 -2.51 3.64
C GLU A 137 -0.52 -2.67 2.41
N LEU A 138 -0.05 -2.32 1.21
CA LEU A 138 -0.80 -2.59 -0.01
C LEU A 138 -1.01 -4.10 -0.21
N SER A 139 0.02 -4.94 -0.04
CA SER A 139 -0.11 -6.40 -0.09
C SER A 139 -1.16 -6.92 0.90
N ARG A 140 -1.13 -6.43 2.14
CA ARG A 140 -2.10 -6.78 3.18
C ARG A 140 -3.52 -6.39 2.79
N GLN A 141 -3.70 -5.21 2.23
CA GLN A 141 -5.01 -4.71 1.76
C GLN A 141 -5.56 -5.54 0.61
N MET A 142 -4.70 -6.09 -0.24
CA MET A 142 -5.08 -7.04 -1.29
C MET A 142 -5.39 -8.44 -0.76
N GLY A 143 -5.19 -8.72 0.54
CA GLY A 143 -5.49 -10.00 1.16
C GLY A 143 -4.30 -10.95 1.25
N VAL A 144 -3.08 -10.48 1.00
CA VAL A 144 -1.86 -11.28 1.24
C VAL A 144 -1.50 -11.17 2.72
N SER A 145 -1.60 -12.31 3.43
CA SER A 145 -1.25 -12.36 4.84
C SER A 145 0.26 -12.19 5.05
N PRO A 146 0.71 -11.42 6.07
CA PRO A 146 2.12 -11.41 6.47
C PRO A 146 2.66 -12.80 6.86
N TRP A 147 1.77 -13.74 7.17
CA TRP A 147 2.08 -15.12 7.55
C TRP A 147 1.98 -16.11 6.38
N TYR A 148 1.83 -15.60 5.14
CA TYR A 148 1.67 -16.45 3.95
C TYR A 148 2.78 -17.49 3.84
N ASP A 149 4.05 -17.08 3.95
CA ASP A 149 5.20 -17.96 3.80
C ASP A 149 5.51 -18.82 5.06
N TRP A 150 4.90 -18.50 6.22
CA TRP A 150 5.19 -19.15 7.50
C TRP A 150 4.09 -20.11 7.97
N ALA A 151 2.86 -19.87 7.58
CA ALA A 151 1.70 -20.58 8.08
C ALA A 151 0.76 -21.07 6.96
N ASP A 152 1.24 -21.12 5.73
CA ASP A 152 0.49 -21.57 4.55
C ASP A 152 -0.90 -20.94 4.45
N VAL A 153 -1.03 -19.66 4.83
CA VAL A 153 -2.30 -18.93 4.76
C VAL A 153 -2.64 -18.69 3.29
N PRO A 154 -3.74 -19.26 2.77
CA PRO A 154 -4.07 -19.11 1.36
C PRO A 154 -4.39 -17.66 1.02
N VAL A 155 -3.98 -17.22 -0.18
CA VAL A 155 -4.38 -15.94 -0.76
C VAL A 155 -5.70 -16.13 -1.49
N ALA A 156 -6.70 -15.30 -1.15
CA ALA A 156 -7.93 -15.25 -1.92
C ALA A 156 -7.63 -14.69 -3.32
N ARG A 157 -8.09 -15.39 -4.36
CA ARG A 157 -7.97 -14.90 -5.73
C ARG A 157 -9.16 -14.03 -6.10
N HIS A 158 -8.87 -12.98 -6.86
CA HIS A 158 -9.84 -12.06 -7.43
C HIS A 158 -9.56 -11.92 -8.92
N ASP A 159 -10.61 -11.94 -9.75
CA ASP A 159 -10.47 -11.88 -11.21
C ASP A 159 -10.20 -10.46 -11.74
N ARG A 160 -10.08 -9.48 -10.85
CA ARG A 160 -9.80 -8.05 -11.17
C ARG A 160 -8.81 -7.47 -10.20
#